data_f4835cb03bca7a2eab2da6ca19da7b92
#
_entry.id   f4835cb03bca7a2eab2da6ca19da7b92
#
_cell.length_a   1.000
_cell.length_b   1.000
_cell.length_c   1.000
_cell.angle_alpha   90.00
_cell.angle_beta   90.00
_cell.angle_gamma   90.00
#
_symmetry.space_group_name_H-M   'P 1'
#
loop_
_entity.id
_entity.type
_entity.pdbx_description
1 polymer ?
#
loop_
_entity_poly.entity_id
_entity_poly.type
_entity_poly.pdbx_seq_one_letter_code
_entity_poly.pdbx_strand_id
1 'polypeptide(L)'
;SGEDASLEEMRELARAGGYVVSGEVTQSRRRDSAYEIGRGKVEEVRRLVERVDASKVIFDNELGPYQVYNLGNEIGVEIDDRFTLILEIFGDRAGSRKAQLQVELAELNYELPRADAKVSLAKRDERPGFMGLGEYDEKRKTDIKNRISRIRDELDSLSDRDEAWRRERRDSGFELVALAGYTNAGKSTLMRHLADVEETTDHPDVDET
;
A
#
# COMPACT_ATOMS: atom_id res chain seq x y z
N SER A 1 12.66 -16.05 19.19
CA SER A 1 12.67 -16.81 17.91
C SER A 1 12.37 -15.86 16.76
N GLY A 2 12.60 -16.29 15.48
CA GLY A 2 12.34 -15.43 14.32
C GLY A 2 10.86 -15.05 14.17
N GLU A 3 9.94 -15.89 14.62
CA GLU A 3 8.50 -15.61 14.62
C GLU A 3 8.12 -14.49 15.59
N ASP A 4 8.73 -14.42 16.75
CA ASP A 4 8.46 -13.34 17.73
C ASP A 4 8.94 -11.97 17.20
N ALA A 5 10.07 -11.95 16.48
CA ALA A 5 10.58 -10.72 15.86
C ALA A 5 9.67 -10.21 14.74
N SER A 6 9.10 -11.10 13.91
CA SER A 6 8.15 -10.74 12.85
C SER A 6 6.85 -10.16 13.43
N LEU A 7 6.33 -10.74 14.51
CA LEU A 7 5.14 -10.22 15.18
C LEU A 7 5.36 -8.84 15.81
N GLU A 8 6.52 -8.62 16.43
CA GLU A 8 6.82 -7.30 17.01
C GLU A 8 6.92 -6.23 15.91
N GLU A 9 7.62 -6.55 14.80
CA GLU A 9 7.68 -5.67 13.64
C GLU A 9 6.28 -5.35 13.10
N MET A 10 5.41 -6.36 13.00
CA MET A 10 4.05 -6.17 12.51
C MET A 10 3.20 -5.30 13.43
N ARG A 11 3.39 -5.41 14.77
CA ARG A 11 2.75 -4.51 15.73
C ARG A 11 3.20 -3.06 15.54
N GLU A 12 4.51 -2.85 15.34
CA GLU A 12 5.06 -1.51 15.11
C GLU A 12 4.54 -0.92 13.81
N LEU A 13 4.44 -1.69 12.73
CA LEU A 13 3.83 -1.27 11.47
C LEU A 13 2.36 -0.89 11.67
N ALA A 14 1.58 -1.71 12.36
CA ALA A 14 0.17 -1.41 12.62
C ALA A 14 0.02 -0.10 13.43
N ARG A 15 0.86 0.12 14.44
CA ARG A 15 0.88 1.38 15.19
C ARG A 15 1.29 2.57 14.32
N ALA A 16 2.25 2.39 13.43
CA ALA A 16 2.69 3.43 12.50
C ALA A 16 1.60 3.81 11.49
N GLY A 17 0.71 2.86 11.13
CA GLY A 17 -0.52 3.09 10.36
C GLY A 17 -1.70 3.59 11.18
N GLY A 18 -1.49 3.96 12.47
CA GLY A 18 -2.54 4.51 13.32
C GLY A 18 -3.49 3.48 13.94
N TYR A 19 -3.19 2.18 13.83
CA TYR A 19 -4.03 1.11 14.37
C TYR A 19 -3.70 0.76 15.81
N VAL A 20 -4.74 0.36 16.55
CA VAL A 20 -4.61 -0.26 17.87
C VAL A 20 -4.75 -1.78 17.71
N VAL A 21 -3.69 -2.52 18.05
CA VAL A 21 -3.71 -3.98 17.99
C VAL A 21 -4.48 -4.52 19.20
N SER A 22 -5.69 -5.02 18.96
CA SER A 22 -6.61 -5.53 20.00
C SER A 22 -6.50 -7.05 20.19
N GLY A 23 -5.82 -7.77 19.30
CA GLY A 23 -5.62 -9.21 19.42
C GLY A 23 -4.72 -9.76 18.33
N GLU A 24 -4.22 -10.97 18.54
CA GLU A 24 -3.28 -11.64 17.65
C GLU A 24 -3.57 -13.13 17.57
N VAL A 25 -3.36 -13.69 16.38
CA VAL A 25 -3.47 -15.13 16.13
C VAL A 25 -2.29 -15.58 15.29
N THR A 26 -1.59 -16.61 15.74
CA THR A 26 -0.45 -17.18 15.01
C THR A 26 -0.73 -18.60 14.54
N GLN A 27 -0.06 -18.99 13.44
CA GLN A 27 -0.15 -20.34 12.91
C GLN A 27 1.22 -20.81 12.40
N SER A 28 1.73 -21.90 12.97
CA SER A 28 2.97 -22.56 12.54
C SER A 28 2.70 -23.77 11.61
N ARG A 29 1.66 -23.71 10.77
CA ARG A 29 1.29 -24.75 9.81
C ARG A 29 1.53 -24.33 8.38
N ARG A 30 1.48 -25.31 7.43
CA ARG A 30 1.45 -25.03 5.99
C ARG A 30 0.29 -24.09 5.66
N ARG A 31 0.54 -23.14 4.79
CA ARG A 31 -0.45 -22.19 4.26
C ARG A 31 -1.57 -22.91 3.56
N ASP A 32 -2.80 -22.45 3.76
CA ASP A 32 -3.98 -22.91 3.04
C ASP A 32 -4.12 -22.09 1.75
N SER A 33 -4.44 -22.75 0.64
CA SER A 33 -4.56 -22.07 -0.65
C SER A 33 -5.77 -21.15 -0.74
N ALA A 34 -6.83 -21.43 0.03
CA ALA A 34 -8.08 -20.66 -0.01
C ALA A 34 -8.14 -19.53 1.02
N TYR A 35 -7.46 -19.71 2.16
CA TYR A 35 -7.59 -18.80 3.32
C TYR A 35 -6.23 -18.35 3.90
N GLU A 36 -5.10 -18.75 3.34
CA GLU A 36 -3.76 -18.57 3.92
C GLU A 36 -3.55 -19.31 5.25
N ILE A 37 -4.58 -19.34 6.10
CA ILE A 37 -4.63 -20.06 7.38
C ILE A 37 -5.64 -21.20 7.34
N GLY A 38 -5.49 -22.20 8.20
CA GLY A 38 -6.43 -23.32 8.27
C GLY A 38 -7.83 -22.88 8.73
N ARG A 39 -8.89 -23.58 8.26
CA ARG A 39 -10.28 -23.23 8.59
C ARG A 39 -10.56 -23.08 10.09
N GLY A 40 -9.95 -23.91 10.94
CA GLY A 40 -10.07 -23.75 12.40
C GLY A 40 -9.49 -22.43 12.90
N LYS A 41 -8.44 -21.92 12.24
CA LYS A 41 -7.86 -20.62 12.56
C LYS A 41 -8.71 -19.46 12.03
N VAL A 42 -9.36 -19.62 10.87
CA VAL A 42 -10.34 -18.63 10.39
C VAL A 42 -11.45 -18.42 11.41
N GLU A 43 -11.99 -19.52 11.96
CA GLU A 43 -13.02 -19.45 12.99
C GLU A 43 -12.50 -18.84 14.31
N GLU A 44 -11.26 -19.11 14.69
CA GLU A 44 -10.61 -18.48 15.84
C GLU A 44 -10.46 -16.98 15.66
N VAL A 45 -10.02 -16.53 14.46
CA VAL A 45 -9.91 -15.10 14.10
C VAL A 45 -11.30 -14.46 14.13
N ARG A 46 -12.33 -15.08 13.53
CA ARG A 46 -13.71 -14.57 13.53
C ARG A 46 -14.22 -14.33 14.94
N ARG A 47 -14.06 -15.29 15.84
CA ARG A 47 -14.45 -15.15 17.26
C ARG A 47 -13.66 -14.09 17.99
N LEU A 48 -12.38 -13.92 17.66
CA LEU A 48 -11.56 -12.85 18.23
C LEU A 48 -12.07 -11.49 17.79
N VAL A 49 -12.32 -11.32 16.48
CA VAL A 49 -12.89 -10.10 15.88
C VAL A 49 -14.19 -9.71 16.58
N GLU A 50 -15.14 -10.64 16.71
CA GLU A 50 -16.41 -10.41 17.40
C GLU A 50 -16.22 -10.01 18.87
N ARG A 51 -15.27 -10.63 19.57
CA ARG A 51 -15.03 -10.39 21.00
C ARG A 51 -14.41 -9.03 21.28
N VAL A 52 -13.50 -8.57 20.40
CA VAL A 52 -12.77 -7.29 20.60
C VAL A 52 -13.34 -6.15 19.76
N ASP A 53 -14.41 -6.41 19.01
CA ASP A 53 -15.07 -5.47 18.10
C ASP A 53 -14.06 -4.84 17.10
N ALA A 54 -13.22 -5.70 16.51
CA ALA A 54 -12.22 -5.24 15.55
C ALA A 54 -12.88 -4.90 14.20
N SER A 55 -12.48 -3.80 13.60
CA SER A 55 -12.94 -3.36 12.28
C SER A 55 -12.14 -3.93 11.12
N LYS A 56 -10.92 -4.45 11.39
CA LYS A 56 -9.98 -4.89 10.36
C LYS A 56 -9.11 -6.04 10.88
N VAL A 57 -8.73 -6.95 9.98
CA VAL A 57 -7.71 -7.98 10.23
C VAL A 57 -6.57 -7.80 9.25
N ILE A 58 -5.34 -7.76 9.76
CA ILE A 58 -4.13 -7.58 8.95
C ILE A 58 -3.27 -8.83 9.04
N PHE A 59 -2.93 -9.40 7.90
CA PHE A 59 -2.08 -10.57 7.77
C PHE A 59 -0.62 -10.14 7.56
N ASP A 60 0.30 -10.84 8.23
CA ASP A 60 1.74 -10.62 8.04
C ASP A 60 2.24 -11.10 6.66
N ASN A 61 1.57 -12.09 6.07
CA ASN A 61 1.88 -12.58 4.73
C ASN A 61 1.05 -11.84 3.67
N GLU A 62 1.62 -11.67 2.48
CA GLU A 62 0.88 -11.22 1.30
C GLU A 62 -0.23 -12.20 0.96
N LEU A 63 -1.43 -11.68 0.73
CA LEU A 63 -2.63 -12.45 0.43
C LEU A 63 -2.96 -12.42 -1.05
N GLY A 64 -3.23 -13.60 -1.59
CA GLY A 64 -3.82 -13.70 -2.93
C GLY A 64 -5.24 -13.10 -2.98
N PRO A 65 -5.67 -12.62 -4.17
CA PRO A 65 -7.00 -12.00 -4.34
C PRO A 65 -8.17 -12.85 -3.85
N TYR A 66 -8.11 -14.16 -4.12
CA TYR A 66 -9.15 -15.11 -3.67
C TYR A 66 -9.13 -15.33 -2.15
N GLN A 67 -7.94 -15.29 -1.54
CA GLN A 67 -7.81 -15.42 -0.08
C GLN A 67 -8.44 -14.23 0.63
N VAL A 68 -8.18 -13.01 0.16
CA VAL A 68 -8.79 -11.79 0.69
C VAL A 68 -10.33 -11.86 0.62
N TYR A 69 -10.86 -12.27 -0.54
CA TYR A 69 -12.30 -12.42 -0.73
C TYR A 69 -12.91 -13.47 0.22
N ASN A 70 -12.30 -14.64 0.29
CA ASN A 70 -12.79 -15.73 1.14
C ASN A 70 -12.73 -15.36 2.63
N LEU A 71 -11.61 -14.78 3.07
CA LEU A 71 -11.43 -14.33 4.45
C LEU A 71 -12.44 -13.24 4.82
N GLY A 72 -12.63 -12.25 3.94
CA GLY A 72 -13.60 -11.17 4.17
C GLY A 72 -15.03 -11.69 4.34
N ASN A 73 -15.43 -12.66 3.52
CA ASN A 73 -16.75 -13.28 3.61
C ASN A 73 -16.94 -14.12 4.90
N GLU A 74 -15.89 -14.84 5.32
CA GLU A 74 -15.98 -15.71 6.51
C GLU A 74 -15.83 -14.94 7.83
N ILE A 75 -14.98 -13.91 7.86
CA ILE A 75 -14.68 -13.15 9.09
C ILE A 75 -15.64 -11.96 9.25
N GLY A 76 -16.07 -11.36 8.12
CA GLY A 76 -17.07 -10.28 8.14
C GLY A 76 -16.51 -8.89 8.36
N VAL A 77 -15.20 -8.70 8.33
CA VAL A 77 -14.52 -7.40 8.41
C VAL A 77 -13.52 -7.21 7.27
N GLU A 78 -12.96 -6.02 7.16
CA GLU A 78 -11.92 -5.71 6.18
C GLU A 78 -10.67 -6.58 6.42
N ILE A 79 -10.12 -7.11 5.32
CA ILE A 79 -8.93 -7.96 5.33
C ILE A 79 -7.83 -7.27 4.55
N ASP A 80 -6.76 -6.97 5.24
CA ASP A 80 -5.53 -6.43 4.68
C ASP A 80 -4.35 -7.38 4.91
N ASP A 81 -3.23 -7.05 4.31
CA ASP A 81 -1.97 -7.72 4.52
C ASP A 81 -0.85 -6.71 4.79
N ARG A 82 0.35 -7.21 5.07
CA ARG A 82 1.52 -6.37 5.33
C ARG A 82 1.78 -5.37 4.20
N PHE A 83 1.59 -5.78 2.94
CA PHE A 83 1.87 -4.91 1.80
C PHE A 83 0.90 -3.72 1.74
N THR A 84 -0.39 -3.97 1.92
CA THR A 84 -1.42 -2.92 1.97
C THR A 84 -1.16 -1.95 3.13
N LEU A 85 -0.83 -2.47 4.32
CA LEU A 85 -0.51 -1.65 5.48
C LEU A 85 0.71 -0.75 5.24
N ILE A 86 1.76 -1.26 4.60
CA ILE A 86 2.94 -0.47 4.24
C ILE A 86 2.58 0.62 3.25
N LEU A 87 1.76 0.35 2.23
CA LEU A 87 1.30 1.36 1.27
C LEU A 87 0.49 2.46 1.97
N GLU A 88 -0.39 2.11 2.91
CA GLU A 88 -1.17 3.07 3.70
C GLU A 88 -0.24 4.01 4.49
N ILE A 89 0.78 3.45 5.17
CA ILE A 89 1.78 4.24 5.90
C ILE A 89 2.57 5.17 4.97
N PHE A 90 2.95 4.71 3.77
CA PHE A 90 3.62 5.56 2.78
C PHE A 90 2.69 6.63 2.23
N GLY A 91 1.41 6.32 2.00
CA GLY A 91 0.40 7.28 1.56
C GLY A 91 0.26 8.45 2.51
N ASP A 92 0.18 8.15 3.82
CA ASP A 92 0.07 9.18 4.86
C ASP A 92 1.30 10.07 4.97
N ARG A 93 2.48 9.56 4.56
CA ARG A 93 3.76 10.27 4.61
C ARG A 93 4.17 10.91 3.29
N ALA A 94 3.45 10.64 2.22
CA ALA A 94 3.77 11.13 0.89
C ALA A 94 3.59 12.65 0.79
N GLY A 95 4.68 13.41 1.00
CA GLY A 95 4.70 14.88 1.00
C GLY A 95 4.65 15.48 -0.40
N SER A 96 5.02 14.75 -1.45
CA SER A 96 5.06 15.24 -2.81
C SER A 96 3.98 14.65 -3.71
N ARG A 97 3.63 15.38 -4.77
CA ARG A 97 2.67 14.88 -5.77
C ARG A 97 3.16 13.60 -6.44
N LYS A 98 4.46 13.53 -6.73
CA LYS A 98 5.09 12.35 -7.33
C LYS A 98 5.02 11.14 -6.39
N ALA A 99 5.35 11.31 -5.10
CA ALA A 99 5.25 10.26 -4.10
C ALA A 99 3.81 9.78 -3.92
N GLN A 100 2.84 10.70 -3.83
CA GLN A 100 1.41 10.36 -3.74
C GLN A 100 0.96 9.52 -4.95
N LEU A 101 1.34 9.91 -6.17
CA LEU A 101 1.00 9.17 -7.38
C LEU A 101 1.67 7.79 -7.43
N GLN A 102 2.90 7.65 -6.94
CA GLN A 102 3.59 6.37 -6.86
C GLN A 102 2.90 5.41 -5.90
N VAL A 103 2.49 5.88 -4.72
CA VAL A 103 1.73 5.08 -3.75
C VAL A 103 0.37 4.69 -4.34
N GLU A 104 -0.39 5.65 -4.89
CA GLU A 104 -1.68 5.38 -5.53
C GLU A 104 -1.55 4.37 -6.67
N LEU A 105 -0.48 4.45 -7.47
CA LEU A 105 -0.20 3.49 -8.53
C LEU A 105 0.05 2.08 -7.98
N ALA A 106 0.80 1.97 -6.88
CA ALA A 106 1.07 0.70 -6.23
C ALA A 106 -0.22 0.08 -5.65
N GLU A 107 -1.06 0.88 -4.97
CA GLU A 107 -2.37 0.47 -4.46
C GLU A 107 -3.28 -0.04 -5.57
N LEU A 108 -3.42 0.71 -6.65
CA LEU A 108 -4.27 0.31 -7.79
C LEU A 108 -3.77 -0.95 -8.51
N ASN A 109 -2.45 -1.10 -8.66
CA ASN A 109 -1.86 -2.32 -9.21
C ASN A 109 -2.13 -3.55 -8.31
N TYR A 110 -2.19 -3.35 -7.00
CA TYR A 110 -2.50 -4.39 -6.04
C TYR A 110 -4.01 -4.67 -5.96
N GLU A 111 -4.85 -3.66 -6.13
CA GLU A 111 -6.32 -3.79 -6.14
C GLU A 111 -6.84 -4.44 -7.43
N LEU A 112 -6.21 -4.21 -8.58
CA LEU A 112 -6.69 -4.67 -9.88
C LEU A 112 -6.89 -6.20 -9.95
N PRO A 113 -5.95 -7.07 -9.53
CA PRO A 113 -6.16 -8.52 -9.48
C PRO A 113 -7.28 -8.92 -8.51
N ARG A 114 -7.47 -8.18 -7.41
CA ARG A 114 -8.54 -8.40 -6.43
C ARG A 114 -9.92 -8.09 -7.02
N ALA A 115 -10.02 -7.00 -7.78
CA ALA A 115 -11.24 -6.67 -8.52
C ALA A 115 -11.54 -7.74 -9.59
N ASP A 116 -10.53 -8.24 -10.31
CA ASP A 116 -10.69 -9.33 -11.29
C ASP A 116 -11.19 -10.63 -10.65
N ALA A 117 -10.64 -11.01 -9.50
CA ALA A 117 -11.08 -12.18 -8.77
C ALA A 117 -12.54 -12.05 -8.31
N LYS A 118 -12.93 -10.88 -7.81
CA LYS A 118 -14.29 -10.57 -7.36
C LYS A 118 -15.30 -10.68 -8.50
N VAL A 119 -14.99 -10.10 -9.67
CA VAL A 119 -15.80 -10.23 -10.90
C VAL A 119 -15.95 -11.70 -11.30
N SER A 120 -14.86 -12.46 -11.27
CA SER A 120 -14.85 -13.87 -11.68
C SER A 120 -15.70 -14.74 -10.75
N LEU A 121 -15.69 -14.45 -9.45
CA LEU A 121 -16.50 -15.16 -8.46
C LEU A 121 -17.98 -14.77 -8.55
N ALA A 122 -18.29 -13.48 -8.69
CA ALA A 122 -19.66 -13.00 -8.87
C ALA A 122 -20.32 -13.66 -10.09
N LYS A 123 -19.60 -13.71 -11.23
CA LYS A 123 -20.10 -14.40 -12.45
C LYS A 123 -20.31 -15.91 -12.27
N ARG A 124 -19.56 -16.55 -11.39
CA ARG A 124 -19.70 -17.98 -11.11
C ARG A 124 -20.92 -18.31 -10.26
N ASP A 125 -21.29 -17.39 -9.35
CA ASP A 125 -22.39 -17.54 -8.41
C ASP A 125 -23.71 -16.94 -8.96
N GLU A 126 -23.67 -16.17 -10.04
CA GLU A 126 -24.86 -15.62 -10.69
C GLU A 126 -25.70 -16.71 -11.35
N ARG A 127 -26.96 -16.81 -10.92
CA ARG A 127 -27.98 -17.57 -11.66
C ARG A 127 -28.26 -16.86 -12.99
N PRO A 128 -28.43 -17.60 -14.12
CA PRO A 128 -28.81 -17.01 -15.40
C PRO A 128 -30.09 -16.17 -15.27
N GLY A 129 -29.98 -14.85 -15.49
CA GLY A 129 -31.13 -13.93 -15.47
C GLY A 129 -31.09 -12.81 -14.43
N PHE A 130 -30.11 -12.76 -13.55
CA PHE A 130 -29.98 -11.67 -12.58
C PHE A 130 -28.83 -10.73 -13.02
N MET A 131 -29.16 -9.68 -13.77
CA MET A 131 -28.24 -8.61 -14.17
C MET A 131 -28.07 -7.61 -13.02
N GLY A 132 -26.85 -7.37 -12.56
CA GLY A 132 -26.59 -6.24 -11.65
C GLY A 132 -25.22 -6.21 -10.95
N LEU A 133 -24.75 -7.29 -10.37
CA LEU A 133 -23.50 -7.28 -9.60
C LEU A 133 -22.25 -7.35 -10.49
N GLY A 134 -22.27 -8.19 -11.53
CA GLY A 134 -21.14 -8.35 -12.45
C GLY A 134 -20.84 -7.10 -13.29
N GLU A 135 -21.86 -6.31 -13.66
CA GLU A 135 -21.68 -5.05 -14.41
C GLU A 135 -21.03 -3.95 -13.58
N TYR A 136 -21.40 -3.84 -12.29
CA TYR A 136 -20.78 -2.89 -11.38
C TYR A 136 -19.29 -3.19 -11.14
N ASP A 137 -18.94 -4.45 -10.96
CA ASP A 137 -17.56 -4.88 -10.75
C ASP A 137 -16.71 -4.73 -12.02
N GLU A 138 -17.25 -4.99 -13.21
CA GLU A 138 -16.57 -4.73 -14.51
C GLU A 138 -16.29 -3.23 -14.71
N LYS A 139 -17.23 -2.37 -14.34
CA LYS A 139 -17.03 -0.92 -14.39
C LYS A 139 -15.89 -0.49 -13.45
N ARG A 140 -15.90 -0.97 -12.20
CA ARG A 140 -14.82 -0.69 -11.23
C ARG A 140 -13.45 -1.10 -11.76
N LYS A 141 -13.32 -2.28 -12.34
CA LYS A 141 -12.09 -2.75 -12.99
C LYS A 141 -11.63 -1.81 -14.11
N THR A 142 -12.56 -1.36 -14.94
CA THR A 142 -12.27 -0.42 -16.03
C THR A 142 -11.80 0.92 -15.48
N ASP A 143 -12.46 1.43 -14.43
CA ASP A 143 -12.09 2.67 -13.77
C ASP A 143 -10.69 2.59 -13.16
N ILE A 144 -10.34 1.48 -12.50
CA ILE A 144 -8.97 1.22 -11.98
C ILE A 144 -7.94 1.27 -13.11
N LYS A 145 -8.16 0.57 -14.23
CA LYS A 145 -7.25 0.58 -15.38
C LYS A 145 -7.06 1.98 -15.97
N ASN A 146 -8.16 2.72 -16.13
CA ASN A 146 -8.12 4.08 -16.63
C ASN A 146 -7.35 5.01 -15.67
N ARG A 147 -7.50 4.80 -14.36
CA ARG A 147 -6.78 5.57 -13.36
C ARG A 147 -5.28 5.27 -13.39
N ILE A 148 -4.89 3.98 -13.48
CA ILE A 148 -3.50 3.56 -13.63
C ILE A 148 -2.86 4.23 -14.86
N SER A 149 -3.55 4.25 -16.01
CA SER A 149 -3.02 4.92 -17.21
C SER A 149 -2.77 6.40 -16.97
N ARG A 150 -3.75 7.12 -16.41
CA ARG A 150 -3.62 8.57 -16.12
C ARG A 150 -2.47 8.87 -15.15
N ILE A 151 -2.30 8.03 -14.12
CA ILE A 151 -1.22 8.22 -13.15
C ILE A 151 0.14 8.02 -13.82
N ARG A 152 0.28 7.02 -14.69
CA ARG A 152 1.53 6.80 -15.45
C ARG A 152 1.85 8.00 -16.33
N ASP A 153 0.87 8.50 -17.09
CA ASP A 153 1.04 9.67 -17.94
C ASP A 153 1.46 10.92 -17.13
N GLU A 154 0.87 11.09 -15.92
CA GLU A 154 1.22 12.19 -15.01
C GLU A 154 2.63 12.04 -14.43
N LEU A 155 3.02 10.82 -14.01
CA LEU A 155 4.38 10.53 -13.53
C LEU A 155 5.45 10.75 -14.61
N ASP A 156 5.16 10.34 -15.85
CA ASP A 156 6.06 10.58 -16.99
C ASP A 156 6.23 12.08 -17.23
N SER A 157 5.13 12.85 -17.22
CA SER A 157 5.18 14.32 -17.34
C SER A 157 5.98 15.00 -16.22
N LEU A 158 5.86 14.51 -14.98
CA LEU A 158 6.63 15.02 -13.85
C LEU A 158 8.12 14.69 -14.01
N SER A 159 8.45 13.48 -14.47
CA SER A 159 9.83 13.06 -14.71
C SER A 159 10.49 13.88 -15.82
N ASP A 160 9.78 14.17 -16.91
CA ASP A 160 10.26 15.01 -18.01
C ASP A 160 10.57 16.44 -17.53
N ARG A 161 9.73 16.99 -16.64
CA ARG A 161 9.98 18.30 -16.01
C ARG A 161 11.24 18.29 -15.14
N ASP A 162 11.39 17.25 -14.32
CA ASP A 162 12.59 17.09 -13.47
C ASP A 162 13.86 17.03 -14.32
N GLU A 163 13.82 16.30 -15.44
CA GLU A 163 14.95 16.23 -16.37
C GLU A 163 15.23 17.56 -17.06
N ALA A 164 14.20 18.28 -17.50
CA ALA A 164 14.35 19.60 -18.10
C ALA A 164 15.02 20.59 -17.12
N TRP A 165 14.57 20.58 -15.85
CA TRP A 165 15.16 21.38 -14.79
C TRP A 165 16.62 21.02 -14.50
N ARG A 166 16.96 19.73 -14.49
CA ARG A 166 18.34 19.27 -14.31
C ARG A 166 19.23 19.67 -15.48
N ARG A 167 18.72 19.70 -16.71
CA ARG A 167 19.45 20.18 -17.91
C ARG A 167 19.68 21.66 -17.79
N GLU A 168 18.67 22.47 -17.53
CA GLU A 168 18.76 23.91 -17.38
C GLU A 168 19.78 24.31 -16.32
N ARG A 169 19.81 23.65 -15.16
CA ARG A 169 20.84 23.91 -14.14
C ARG A 169 22.24 23.58 -14.61
N ARG A 170 22.44 22.51 -15.38
CA ARG A 170 23.74 22.16 -15.96
C ARG A 170 24.18 23.16 -16.99
N ASP A 171 23.26 23.58 -17.84
CA ASP A 171 23.56 24.56 -18.93
C ASP A 171 23.84 25.94 -18.35
N SER A 172 23.30 26.25 -17.17
CA SER A 172 23.60 27.49 -16.42
C SER A 172 24.96 27.47 -15.69
N GLY A 173 25.76 26.42 -15.88
CA GLY A 173 27.10 26.31 -15.30
C GLY A 173 27.14 25.87 -13.81
N PHE A 174 26.04 25.45 -13.25
CA PHE A 174 26.02 24.91 -11.89
C PHE A 174 26.42 23.44 -11.88
N GLU A 175 27.30 23.07 -10.95
CA GLU A 175 27.63 21.68 -10.69
C GLU A 175 26.58 21.04 -9.78
N LEU A 176 26.14 19.82 -10.15
CA LEU A 176 25.19 19.04 -9.35
C LEU A 176 25.97 18.16 -8.38
N VAL A 177 25.77 18.37 -7.08
CA VAL A 177 26.35 17.56 -6.00
C VAL A 177 25.24 16.81 -5.27
N ALA A 178 25.36 15.48 -5.18
CA ALA A 178 24.44 14.65 -4.41
C ALA A 178 25.01 14.32 -3.03
N LEU A 179 24.22 14.53 -1.96
CA LEU A 179 24.55 14.10 -0.61
C LEU A 179 23.89 12.73 -0.35
N ALA A 180 24.72 11.69 -0.19
CA ALA A 180 24.26 10.34 0.13
C ALA A 180 24.66 9.94 1.55
N GLY A 181 23.82 9.17 2.24
CA GLY A 181 24.09 8.66 3.58
C GLY A 181 22.82 8.12 4.25
N TYR A 182 22.97 7.42 5.37
CA TYR A 182 21.85 6.86 6.15
C TYR A 182 20.89 7.94 6.67
N THR A 183 19.64 7.54 6.97
CA THR A 183 18.69 8.39 7.69
C THR A 183 19.32 8.91 8.98
N ASN A 184 19.03 10.15 9.35
CA ASN A 184 19.62 10.85 10.51
C ASN A 184 21.15 11.06 10.48
N ALA A 185 21.81 10.84 9.34
CA ALA A 185 23.24 11.14 9.16
C ALA A 185 23.56 12.65 9.07
N GLY A 186 22.56 13.52 9.21
CA GLY A 186 22.74 14.98 9.19
C GLY A 186 22.76 15.58 7.79
N LYS A 187 22.34 14.86 6.73
CA LYS A 187 22.31 15.38 5.34
C LYS A 187 21.57 16.70 5.21
N SER A 188 20.34 16.75 5.70
CA SER A 188 19.50 17.97 5.66
C SER A 188 20.08 19.12 6.50
N THR A 189 20.75 18.82 7.58
CA THR A 189 21.46 19.81 8.40
C THR A 189 22.66 20.39 7.66
N LEU A 190 23.42 19.51 6.99
CA LEU A 190 24.55 19.94 6.18
C LEU A 190 24.09 20.78 4.98
N MET A 191 23.03 20.36 4.28
CA MET A 191 22.45 21.15 3.17
C MET A 191 22.00 22.53 3.63
N ARG A 192 21.29 22.62 4.76
CA ARG A 192 20.88 23.93 5.32
C ARG A 192 22.07 24.83 5.64
N HIS A 193 23.13 24.26 6.19
CA HIS A 193 24.36 25.01 6.52
C HIS A 193 25.13 25.49 5.28
N LEU A 194 25.14 24.67 4.19
CA LEU A 194 25.82 25.00 2.96
C LEU A 194 25.01 25.96 2.07
N ALA A 195 23.71 25.92 2.15
CA ALA A 195 22.83 26.68 1.27
C ALA A 195 22.48 28.07 1.83
N ASP A 196 22.76 28.34 3.14
CA ASP A 196 22.39 29.59 3.86
C ASP A 196 20.90 29.97 3.61
N VAL A 197 20.04 28.96 3.49
CA VAL A 197 18.62 29.11 3.16
C VAL A 197 17.83 29.14 4.46
N GLU A 198 17.31 30.31 4.82
CA GLU A 198 16.13 30.41 5.67
C GLU A 198 14.99 29.56 5.07
N GLU A 199 14.24 28.83 5.90
CA GLU A 199 13.12 27.97 5.52
C GLU A 199 12.15 28.68 4.55
N THR A 200 12.37 28.56 3.26
CA THR A 200 11.31 28.74 2.29
C THR A 200 10.66 27.39 2.10
N THR A 201 9.41 27.30 2.55
CA THR A 201 8.51 26.14 2.46
C THR A 201 8.14 25.70 1.05
N ASP A 202 8.99 26.00 0.06
CA ASP A 202 8.75 25.72 -1.35
C ASP A 202 9.99 25.09 -2.00
N HIS A 203 10.37 23.89 -1.54
CA HIS A 203 11.26 23.03 -2.33
C HIS A 203 10.52 21.79 -2.77
N PRO A 204 10.32 21.60 -4.09
CA PRO A 204 9.92 20.31 -4.60
C PRO A 204 11.07 19.33 -4.42
N ASP A 205 10.82 18.33 -3.62
CA ASP A 205 11.42 17.01 -3.66
C ASP A 205 12.95 16.87 -3.75
N VAL A 206 13.58 16.87 -2.60
CA VAL A 206 14.75 16.00 -2.42
C VAL A 206 14.24 14.70 -1.81
N ASP A 207 14.06 13.70 -2.66
CA ASP A 207 13.67 12.37 -2.26
C ASP A 207 14.53 11.89 -1.09
N GLU A 208 13.93 11.70 0.09
CA GLU A 208 14.46 10.84 1.12
C GLU A 208 14.27 9.39 0.65
N THR A 209 15.28 8.84 0.02
CA THR A 209 15.46 7.40 -0.14
C THR A 209 16.27 6.86 1.03
#